data_97e4f36d1cad727b598c6e77d9dbd6f9
#
_entry.id   97e4f36d1cad727b598c6e77d9dbd6f9
#
_cell.length_a   1.000
_cell.length_b   1.000
_cell.length_c   1.000
_cell.angle_alpha   90.00
_cell.angle_beta   90.00
_cell.angle_gamma   90.00
#
_symmetry.space_group_name_H-M   'P 1'
#
loop_
_entity.id
_entity.type
_entity.pdbx_description
1 polymer ?
#
loop_
_entity_poly.entity_id
_entity_poly.type
_entity_poly.pdbx_seq_one_letter_code
_entity_poly.pdbx_strand_id
1 'polypeptide(L)'
;KTAFYSGATPLAAGAIIGGGNDEQIEALRAFGLHTGLAFQIQDDLLNLVGTKEAANKDFRTDITEGKRTLVAVHALSDERYHDEVEAILSSGTDNPAQLARAVEIFQETGSIDYAHTYALDLTAKAKAAIENVELDPHARELFLSMADFFVERLN
;
A
#
# COMPACT_ATOMS: atom_id res chain seq x y z
N LYS A 1 -6.32 -8.53 -3.66
CA LYS A 1 -5.46 -9.44 -4.45
C LYS A 1 -4.06 -9.46 -3.85
N THR A 2 -3.32 -8.34 -3.80
CA THR A 2 -1.94 -8.27 -3.31
C THR A 2 -1.80 -8.79 -1.89
N ALA A 3 -2.61 -8.31 -0.95
CA ALA A 3 -2.50 -8.66 0.47
C ALA A 3 -2.73 -10.17 0.74
N PHE A 4 -3.74 -10.77 0.13
CA PHE A 4 -4.04 -12.19 0.35
C PHE A 4 -3.19 -13.10 -0.53
N TYR A 5 -3.18 -12.87 -1.83
CA TYR A 5 -2.54 -13.77 -2.80
C TYR A 5 -1.01 -13.69 -2.76
N SER A 6 -0.44 -12.49 -2.67
CA SER A 6 1.01 -12.28 -2.70
C SER A 6 1.64 -12.14 -1.30
N GLY A 7 0.85 -11.86 -0.26
CA GLY A 7 1.30 -11.68 1.11
C GLY A 7 0.89 -12.84 2.03
N ALA A 8 -0.35 -12.84 2.51
CA ALA A 8 -0.83 -13.74 3.56
C ALA A 8 -0.73 -15.23 3.19
N THR A 9 -1.21 -15.60 1.99
CA THR A 9 -1.26 -17.00 1.57
C THR A 9 0.11 -17.63 1.40
N PRO A 10 1.10 -17.01 0.72
CA PRO A 10 2.42 -17.60 0.57
C PRO A 10 3.15 -17.81 1.90
N LEU A 11 3.04 -16.84 2.82
CA LEU A 11 3.70 -16.95 4.12
C LEU A 11 3.05 -18.00 5.01
N ALA A 12 1.71 -18.09 5.03
CA ALA A 12 1.02 -19.15 5.74
C ALA A 12 1.35 -20.54 5.14
N ALA A 13 1.37 -20.66 3.81
CA ALA A 13 1.75 -21.89 3.13
C ALA A 13 3.19 -22.30 3.43
N GLY A 14 4.13 -21.34 3.42
CA GLY A 14 5.53 -21.58 3.80
C GLY A 14 5.66 -22.07 5.23
N ALA A 15 4.90 -21.48 6.18
CA ALA A 15 4.88 -21.93 7.57
C ALA A 15 4.37 -23.36 7.71
N ILE A 16 3.27 -23.72 7.01
CA ILE A 16 2.72 -25.08 7.01
C ILE A 16 3.74 -26.08 6.45
N ILE A 17 4.36 -25.78 5.32
CA ILE A 17 5.36 -26.66 4.68
C ILE A 17 6.59 -26.81 5.57
N GLY A 18 6.97 -25.76 6.29
CA GLY A 18 8.07 -25.78 7.27
C GLY A 18 7.76 -26.50 8.57
N GLY A 19 6.53 -27.01 8.76
CA GLY A 19 6.11 -27.71 9.98
C GLY A 19 5.80 -26.76 11.15
N GLY A 20 5.47 -25.51 10.85
CA GLY A 20 5.08 -24.51 11.85
C GLY A 20 3.81 -24.91 12.60
N ASN A 21 3.73 -24.50 13.86
CA ASN A 21 2.50 -24.65 14.66
C ASN A 21 1.45 -23.60 14.28
N ASP A 22 0.24 -23.73 14.82
CA ASP A 22 -0.89 -22.84 14.48
C ASP A 22 -0.57 -21.37 14.80
N GLU A 23 0.15 -21.06 15.87
CA GLU A 23 0.57 -19.72 16.24
C GLU A 23 1.51 -19.10 15.20
N GLN A 24 2.50 -19.86 14.74
CA GLN A 24 3.44 -19.43 13.70
C GLN A 24 2.73 -19.22 12.35
N ILE A 25 1.80 -20.10 11.99
CA ILE A 25 1.03 -20.01 10.76
C ILE A 25 0.18 -18.72 10.76
N GLU A 26 -0.58 -18.47 11.84
CA GLU A 26 -1.42 -17.28 11.94
C GLU A 26 -0.62 -15.98 12.04
N ALA A 27 0.50 -15.98 12.76
CA ALA A 27 1.40 -14.84 12.84
C ALA A 27 2.00 -14.46 11.47
N LEU A 28 2.49 -15.44 10.71
CA LEU A 28 3.03 -15.22 9.38
C LEU A 28 1.94 -14.86 8.36
N ARG A 29 0.72 -15.40 8.52
CA ARG A 29 -0.45 -14.96 7.75
C ARG A 29 -0.78 -13.49 8.00
N ALA A 30 -0.84 -13.07 9.26
CA ALA A 30 -1.12 -11.69 9.67
C ALA A 30 -0.01 -10.74 9.20
N PHE A 31 1.25 -11.12 9.36
CA PHE A 31 2.40 -10.39 8.85
C PHE A 31 2.26 -10.15 7.34
N GLY A 32 2.02 -11.21 6.56
CA GLY A 32 1.86 -11.13 5.11
C GLY A 32 0.66 -10.30 4.67
N LEU A 33 -0.44 -10.34 5.42
CA LEU A 33 -1.61 -9.52 5.15
C LEU A 33 -1.29 -8.03 5.30
N HIS A 34 -0.71 -7.65 6.41
CA HIS A 34 -0.41 -6.25 6.72
C HIS A 34 0.70 -5.68 5.82
N THR A 35 1.78 -6.43 5.58
CA THR A 35 2.85 -5.99 4.66
C THR A 35 2.36 -5.91 3.22
N GLY A 36 1.51 -6.84 2.78
CA GLY A 36 0.93 -6.80 1.43
C GLY A 36 -0.01 -5.62 1.20
N LEU A 37 -0.77 -5.21 2.24
CA LEU A 37 -1.58 -3.98 2.21
C LEU A 37 -0.70 -2.73 2.18
N ALA A 38 0.32 -2.65 3.04
CA ALA A 38 1.25 -1.53 3.09
C ALA A 38 1.99 -1.37 1.75
N PHE A 39 2.45 -2.47 1.17
CA PHE A 39 3.10 -2.48 -0.15
C PHE A 39 2.17 -1.93 -1.24
N GLN A 40 0.90 -2.34 -1.27
CA GLN A 40 -0.04 -1.85 -2.29
C GLN A 40 -0.30 -0.35 -2.15
N ILE A 41 -0.49 0.14 -0.91
CA ILE A 41 -0.68 1.58 -0.67
C ILE A 41 0.57 2.36 -1.11
N GLN A 42 1.75 1.84 -0.83
CA GLN A 42 3.00 2.45 -1.23
C GLN A 42 3.18 2.49 -2.76
N ASP A 43 2.76 1.43 -3.45
CA ASP A 43 2.77 1.36 -4.91
C ASP A 43 1.82 2.40 -5.52
N ASP A 44 0.60 2.53 -4.97
CA ASP A 44 -0.37 3.54 -5.36
C ASP A 44 0.17 4.98 -5.12
N LEU A 45 0.87 5.21 -4.00
CA LEU A 45 1.53 6.49 -3.70
C LEU A 45 2.66 6.81 -4.69
N LEU A 46 3.51 5.83 -5.01
CA LEU A 46 4.58 5.98 -6.00
C LEU A 46 4.03 6.33 -7.39
N ASN A 47 2.89 5.76 -7.76
CA ASN A 47 2.19 6.10 -9.01
C ASN A 47 1.76 7.57 -9.06
N LEU A 48 1.41 8.17 -7.93
CA LEU A 48 0.93 9.57 -7.84
C LEU A 48 2.04 10.60 -7.74
N VAL A 49 3.02 10.37 -6.82
CA VAL A 49 4.03 11.37 -6.42
C VAL A 49 5.43 11.06 -6.92
N GLY A 50 5.66 9.89 -7.50
CA GLY A 50 6.91 9.52 -8.14
C GLY A 50 7.28 10.49 -9.28
N THR A 51 8.58 10.56 -9.62
CA THR A 51 8.99 11.28 -10.82
C THR A 51 8.63 10.49 -12.08
N LYS A 52 8.38 11.18 -13.20
CA LYS A 52 8.06 10.54 -14.47
C LYS A 52 9.17 9.57 -14.93
N GLU A 53 10.42 9.87 -14.56
CA GLU A 53 11.59 9.05 -14.82
C GLU A 53 11.62 7.78 -13.93
N ALA A 54 11.20 7.88 -12.67
CA ALA A 54 11.16 6.76 -11.73
C ALA A 54 9.96 5.86 -11.93
N ALA A 55 8.80 6.43 -12.32
CA ALA A 55 7.56 5.70 -12.53
C ALA A 55 7.43 5.08 -13.94
N ASN A 56 8.36 5.38 -14.86
CA ASN A 56 8.34 4.87 -16.23
C ASN A 56 7.00 5.14 -16.95
N LYS A 57 6.32 4.05 -17.38
CA LYS A 57 5.06 4.12 -18.13
C LYS A 57 3.83 4.30 -17.24
N ASP A 58 3.97 4.06 -15.94
CA ASP A 58 2.83 3.96 -15.02
C ASP A 58 2.55 5.25 -14.22
N PHE A 59 3.20 6.37 -14.59
CA PHE A 59 3.00 7.64 -13.90
C PHE A 59 1.55 8.14 -13.99
N ARG A 60 0.87 8.24 -12.83
CA ARG A 60 -0.52 8.68 -12.68
C ARG A 60 -1.56 7.85 -13.44
N THR A 61 -1.21 6.62 -13.83
CA THR A 61 -2.15 5.73 -14.53
C THR A 61 -3.33 5.34 -13.67
N ASP A 62 -3.18 5.31 -12.35
CA ASP A 62 -4.28 5.01 -11.42
C ASP A 62 -5.40 6.05 -11.50
N ILE A 63 -5.05 7.33 -11.75
CA ILE A 63 -6.05 8.39 -12.00
C ILE A 63 -6.73 8.16 -13.34
N THR A 64 -5.95 7.92 -14.40
CA THR A 64 -6.49 7.67 -15.76
C THR A 64 -7.42 6.45 -15.79
N GLU A 65 -7.07 5.39 -15.07
CA GLU A 65 -7.89 4.17 -14.96
C GLU A 65 -9.07 4.31 -13.99
N GLY A 66 -9.19 5.45 -13.31
CA GLY A 66 -10.26 5.71 -12.34
C GLY A 66 -10.21 4.80 -11.12
N LYS A 67 -9.02 4.32 -10.74
CA LYS A 67 -8.87 3.42 -9.59
C LYS A 67 -9.28 4.11 -8.29
N ARG A 68 -10.07 3.40 -7.48
CA ARG A 68 -10.46 3.81 -6.14
C ARG A 68 -9.37 3.39 -5.13
N THR A 69 -8.17 3.97 -5.27
CA THR A 69 -7.09 3.80 -4.29
C THR A 69 -7.47 4.41 -2.94
N LEU A 70 -6.71 4.11 -1.89
CA LEU A 70 -6.95 4.70 -0.56
C LEU A 70 -6.90 6.23 -0.61
N VAL A 71 -5.97 6.80 -1.38
CA VAL A 71 -5.84 8.25 -1.60
C VAL A 71 -7.10 8.81 -2.25
N ALA A 72 -7.56 8.19 -3.34
CA ALA A 72 -8.74 8.61 -4.06
C ALA A 72 -10.02 8.55 -3.21
N VAL A 73 -10.21 7.44 -2.47
CA VAL A 73 -11.38 7.27 -1.58
C VAL A 73 -11.38 8.29 -0.45
N HIS A 74 -10.21 8.58 0.14
CA HIS A 74 -10.10 9.60 1.18
C HIS A 74 -10.42 10.99 0.63
N ALA A 75 -9.90 11.36 -0.55
CA ALA A 75 -10.20 12.64 -1.18
C ALA A 75 -11.69 12.79 -1.55
N LEU A 76 -12.33 11.71 -2.01
CA LEU A 76 -13.76 11.67 -2.29
C LEU A 76 -14.63 11.87 -1.04
N SER A 77 -14.11 11.65 0.15
CA SER A 77 -14.85 11.90 1.40
C SER A 77 -14.90 13.39 1.78
N ASP A 78 -14.12 14.24 1.12
CA ASP A 78 -14.15 15.69 1.33
C ASP A 78 -15.21 16.32 0.44
N GLU A 79 -16.28 16.84 1.05
CA GLU A 79 -17.44 17.44 0.33
C GLU A 79 -17.05 18.59 -0.60
N ARG A 80 -15.95 19.30 -0.33
CA ARG A 80 -15.48 20.43 -1.14
C ARG A 80 -14.99 20.00 -2.53
N TYR A 81 -14.44 18.79 -2.62
CA TYR A 81 -13.78 18.29 -3.82
C TYR A 81 -14.41 17.04 -4.41
N HIS A 82 -15.44 16.48 -3.75
CA HIS A 82 -16.10 15.24 -4.15
C HIS A 82 -16.43 15.20 -5.65
N ASP A 83 -17.19 16.16 -6.12
CA ASP A 83 -17.68 16.20 -7.51
C ASP A 83 -16.55 16.38 -8.52
N GLU A 84 -15.54 17.21 -8.18
CA GLU A 84 -14.38 17.45 -9.04
C GLU A 84 -13.51 16.19 -9.17
N VAL A 85 -13.20 15.52 -8.06
CA VAL A 85 -12.43 14.26 -8.04
C VAL A 85 -13.19 13.16 -8.77
N GLU A 86 -14.49 13.01 -8.51
CA GLU A 86 -15.33 12.02 -9.17
C GLU A 86 -15.35 12.23 -10.69
N ALA A 87 -15.47 13.48 -11.15
CA ALA A 87 -15.47 13.82 -12.56
C ALA A 87 -14.13 13.47 -13.22
N ILE A 88 -13.00 13.77 -12.58
CA ILE A 88 -11.66 13.44 -13.12
C ILE A 88 -11.48 11.92 -13.20
N LEU A 89 -11.74 11.19 -12.12
CA LEU A 89 -11.56 9.74 -12.06
C LEU A 89 -12.48 8.98 -13.03
N SER A 90 -13.68 9.50 -13.27
CA SER A 90 -14.64 8.86 -14.18
C SER A 90 -14.41 9.19 -15.65
N SER A 91 -13.59 10.20 -15.96
CA SER A 91 -13.36 10.65 -17.34
C SER A 91 -12.40 9.79 -18.14
N GLY A 92 -11.56 8.98 -17.47
CA GLY A 92 -10.48 8.24 -18.14
C GLY A 92 -9.43 9.15 -18.77
N THR A 93 -9.23 10.33 -18.20
CA THR A 93 -8.37 11.38 -18.79
C THR A 93 -6.89 11.02 -18.79
N ASP A 94 -6.21 11.37 -19.87
CA ASP A 94 -4.75 11.42 -19.98
C ASP A 94 -4.22 12.88 -20.04
N ASN A 95 -5.11 13.86 -19.86
CA ASN A 95 -4.76 15.28 -19.90
C ASN A 95 -3.86 15.65 -18.72
N PRO A 96 -2.62 16.11 -18.95
CA PRO A 96 -1.67 16.41 -17.87
C PRO A 96 -2.18 17.45 -16.86
N ALA A 97 -2.99 18.43 -17.29
CA ALA A 97 -3.54 19.44 -16.39
C ALA A 97 -4.59 18.85 -15.43
N GLN A 98 -5.45 17.95 -15.92
CA GLN A 98 -6.42 17.25 -15.08
C GLN A 98 -5.75 16.27 -14.12
N LEU A 99 -4.73 15.54 -14.57
CA LEU A 99 -3.94 14.65 -13.71
C LEU A 99 -3.20 15.45 -12.62
N ALA A 100 -2.63 16.61 -12.97
CA ALA A 100 -1.99 17.51 -11.99
C ALA A 100 -3.02 18.03 -10.98
N ARG A 101 -4.20 18.44 -11.46
CA ARG A 101 -5.27 18.94 -10.59
C ARG A 101 -5.75 17.88 -9.59
N ALA A 102 -5.90 16.63 -10.00
CA ALA A 102 -6.23 15.55 -9.07
C ALA A 102 -5.18 15.40 -7.97
N VAL A 103 -3.89 15.45 -8.31
CA VAL A 103 -2.81 15.36 -7.31
C VAL A 103 -2.82 16.56 -6.36
N GLU A 104 -3.08 17.78 -6.87
CA GLU A 104 -3.25 18.97 -6.02
C GLU A 104 -4.37 18.76 -4.99
N ILE A 105 -5.55 18.26 -5.44
CA ILE A 105 -6.66 17.96 -4.54
C ILE A 105 -6.26 16.90 -3.50
N PHE A 106 -5.55 15.86 -3.90
CA PHE A 106 -5.08 14.83 -2.98
C PHE A 106 -4.11 15.38 -1.91
N GLN A 107 -3.33 16.41 -2.26
CA GLN A 107 -2.49 17.14 -1.30
C GLN A 107 -3.33 18.05 -0.40
N GLU A 108 -4.23 18.86 -0.97
CA GLU A 108 -5.09 19.81 -0.23
C GLU A 108 -6.03 19.13 0.77
N THR A 109 -6.48 17.91 0.46
CA THR A 109 -7.29 17.07 1.36
C THR A 109 -6.47 16.27 2.36
N GLY A 110 -5.13 16.32 2.30
CA GLY A 110 -4.24 15.50 3.13
C GLY A 110 -4.33 14.01 2.83
N SER A 111 -4.90 13.61 1.69
CA SER A 111 -5.14 12.20 1.35
C SER A 111 -3.85 11.42 1.12
N ILE A 112 -2.80 12.08 0.62
CA ILE A 112 -1.47 11.48 0.43
C ILE A 112 -0.84 11.16 1.79
N ASP A 113 -0.84 12.12 2.72
CA ASP A 113 -0.30 11.94 4.07
C ASP A 113 -1.09 10.90 4.87
N TYR A 114 -2.41 10.89 4.71
CA TYR A 114 -3.27 9.87 5.30
C TYR A 114 -2.89 8.46 4.84
N ALA A 115 -2.75 8.25 3.54
CA ALA A 115 -2.38 6.95 2.99
C ALA A 115 -0.98 6.51 3.42
N HIS A 116 -0.01 7.42 3.43
CA HIS A 116 1.34 7.16 3.91
C HIS A 116 1.35 6.75 5.39
N THR A 117 0.66 7.50 6.24
CA THR A 117 0.55 7.18 7.68
C THR A 117 -0.12 5.83 7.89
N TYR A 118 -1.15 5.52 7.10
CA TYR A 118 -1.83 4.22 7.18
C TYR A 118 -0.91 3.06 6.77
N ALA A 119 -0.06 3.24 5.75
CA ALA A 119 0.94 2.22 5.37
C ALA A 119 1.98 1.97 6.48
N LEU A 120 2.44 3.04 7.16
CA LEU A 120 3.33 2.93 8.33
C LEU A 120 2.67 2.17 9.49
N ASP A 121 1.40 2.45 9.79
CA ASP A 121 0.63 1.73 10.82
C ASP A 121 0.47 0.24 10.50
N LEU A 122 0.18 -0.10 9.24
CA LEU A 122 0.14 -1.49 8.77
C LEU A 122 1.50 -2.18 8.93
N THR A 123 2.60 -1.50 8.65
CA THR A 123 3.96 -2.03 8.85
C THR A 123 4.23 -2.30 10.32
N ALA A 124 3.83 -1.40 11.20
CA ALA A 124 3.94 -1.61 12.66
C ALA A 124 3.11 -2.83 13.12
N LYS A 125 1.89 -2.97 12.62
CA LYS A 125 1.03 -4.14 12.89
C LYS A 125 1.64 -5.44 12.37
N ALA A 126 2.28 -5.42 11.20
CA ALA A 126 2.98 -6.58 10.67
C ALA A 126 4.10 -7.02 11.60
N LYS A 127 4.96 -6.09 12.02
CA LYS A 127 6.08 -6.38 12.95
C LYS A 127 5.57 -6.93 14.28
N ALA A 128 4.52 -6.32 14.85
CA ALA A 128 3.90 -6.77 16.08
C ALA A 128 3.34 -8.20 15.98
N ALA A 129 2.81 -8.58 14.81
CA ALA A 129 2.25 -9.92 14.59
C ALA A 129 3.28 -11.05 14.79
N ILE A 130 4.56 -10.79 14.53
CA ILE A 130 5.64 -11.77 14.69
C ILE A 130 6.52 -11.54 15.92
N GLU A 131 6.26 -10.50 16.73
CA GLU A 131 7.14 -10.07 17.83
C GLU A 131 7.39 -11.16 18.86
N ASN A 132 6.32 -11.81 19.31
CA ASN A 132 6.35 -12.78 20.40
C ASN A 132 6.24 -14.25 19.94
N VAL A 133 6.33 -14.50 18.64
CA VAL A 133 6.21 -15.83 18.05
C VAL A 133 7.58 -16.47 17.91
N GLU A 134 7.75 -17.72 18.24
CA GLU A 134 9.02 -18.43 18.09
C GLU A 134 9.35 -18.60 16.60
N LEU A 135 10.34 -17.84 16.12
CA LEU A 135 10.87 -17.90 14.75
C LEU A 135 12.40 -18.02 14.80
N ASP A 136 12.97 -18.63 13.77
CA ASP A 136 14.42 -18.58 13.57
C ASP A 136 14.89 -17.11 13.57
N PRO A 137 15.98 -16.78 14.30
CA PRO A 137 16.43 -15.38 14.44
C PRO A 137 16.75 -14.71 13.11
N HIS A 138 17.35 -15.42 12.16
CA HIS A 138 17.68 -14.89 10.85
C HIS A 138 16.42 -14.66 10.01
N ALA A 139 15.46 -15.59 10.06
CA ALA A 139 14.18 -15.43 9.40
C ALA A 139 13.40 -14.22 9.95
N ARG A 140 13.41 -14.04 11.28
CA ARG A 140 12.80 -12.86 11.92
C ARG A 140 13.41 -11.55 11.42
N GLU A 141 14.75 -11.46 11.40
CA GLU A 141 15.46 -10.27 10.93
C GLU A 141 15.12 -9.97 9.48
N LEU A 142 15.04 -11.00 8.63
CA LEU A 142 14.64 -10.85 7.22
C LEU A 142 13.22 -10.29 7.09
N PHE A 143 12.24 -10.81 7.84
CA PHE A 143 10.88 -10.30 7.82
C PHE A 143 10.79 -8.84 8.28
N LEU A 144 11.49 -8.47 9.35
CA LEU A 144 11.52 -7.09 9.82
C LEU A 144 12.11 -6.15 8.77
N SER A 145 13.24 -6.52 8.15
CA SER A 145 13.86 -5.76 7.06
C SER A 145 12.95 -5.63 5.84
N MET A 146 12.23 -6.69 5.47
CA MET A 146 11.26 -6.64 4.38
C MET A 146 10.11 -5.68 4.67
N ALA A 147 9.60 -5.67 5.91
CA ALA A 147 8.52 -4.77 6.31
C ALA A 147 8.95 -3.30 6.20
N ASP A 148 10.17 -2.96 6.61
CA ASP A 148 10.73 -1.60 6.47
C ASP A 148 10.93 -1.24 4.99
N PHE A 149 11.55 -2.12 4.22
CA PHE A 149 11.81 -1.90 2.80
C PHE A 149 10.55 -1.55 2.01
N PHE A 150 9.40 -2.15 2.34
CA PHE A 150 8.16 -1.91 1.60
C PHE A 150 7.60 -0.50 1.78
N VAL A 151 7.90 0.19 2.88
CA VAL A 151 7.42 1.57 3.15
C VAL A 151 8.48 2.65 2.96
N GLU A 152 9.77 2.29 2.90
CA GLU A 152 10.86 3.24 2.70
C GLU A 152 11.07 3.67 1.23
N ARG A 153 10.36 3.06 0.28
CA ARG A 153 10.52 3.28 -1.17
C ARG A 153 10.21 4.71 -1.65
N LEU A 154 9.61 5.55 -0.80
CA LEU A 154 9.33 6.97 -1.11
C LEU A 154 10.42 7.95 -0.62
N ASN A 155 11.46 7.45 0.09
CA ASN A 155 12.54 8.26 0.64
C ASN A 155 13.79 8.21 -0.23
#